data_1e9f53e0d35a686f9da79443fe539cf9
#
_entry.id   1e9f53e0d35a686f9da79443fe539cf9
#
_cell.length_a   1.000
_cell.length_b   1.000
_cell.length_c   1.000
_cell.angle_alpha   90.00
_cell.angle_beta   90.00
_cell.angle_gamma   90.00
#
_symmetry.space_group_name_H-M   'P 1'
#
loop_
_entity.id
_entity.type
_entity.pdbx_description
1 polymer ?
#
loop_
_entity_poly.entity_id
_entity_poly.type
_entity_poly.pdbx_seq_one_letter_code
_entity_poly.pdbx_strand_id
1 'polypeptide(L)'
;LHRDKDIISSNEISAEENIPRLFCLRIIKKLEKAGVVKIFRGAKGGYVLTRDPKRLTFRDIIEIIDDDIVLQPCIDSSTICSTRGANCSIRLALKKIQDELLDDFDKINFHDLVEENTGLYV
;
A
#
# COMPACT_ATOMS: atom_id res chain seq x y z
N LEU A 1 -8.00 10.81 -0.45
CA LEU A 1 -8.58 9.96 -1.50
C LEU A 1 -9.75 10.66 -2.18
N HIS A 2 -9.59 10.96 -3.46
CA HIS A 2 -10.61 11.61 -4.24
C HIS A 2 -11.49 10.57 -4.93
N ARG A 3 -12.80 10.76 -4.85
CA ARG A 3 -13.78 9.84 -5.43
C ARG A 3 -13.89 9.96 -6.93
N ASP A 4 -13.75 11.16 -7.41
CA ASP A 4 -13.89 11.45 -8.82
C ASP A 4 -12.61 11.09 -9.54
N LYS A 5 -12.75 10.62 -10.78
CA LYS A 5 -11.60 10.27 -11.62
C LYS A 5 -10.84 11.50 -12.11
N ASP A 6 -10.83 12.54 -11.33
CA ASP A 6 -10.15 13.77 -11.66
C ASP A 6 -8.64 13.61 -11.56
N ILE A 7 -7.96 14.36 -12.39
CA ILE A 7 -6.50 14.41 -12.39
C ILE A 7 -6.06 15.22 -11.18
N ILE A 8 -5.18 14.63 -10.36
CA ILE A 8 -4.62 15.29 -9.19
C ILE A 8 -3.12 15.46 -9.37
N SER A 9 -2.61 16.66 -9.13
CA SER A 9 -1.17 16.92 -9.19
C SER A 9 -0.46 16.51 -7.91
N SER A 10 0.86 16.29 -8.00
CA SER A 10 1.68 16.01 -6.83
C SER A 10 1.68 17.17 -5.83
N ASN A 11 1.55 18.40 -6.30
CA ASN A 11 1.47 19.59 -5.42
C ASN A 11 0.17 19.59 -4.62
N GLU A 12 -0.95 19.24 -5.24
CA GLU A 12 -2.24 19.11 -4.55
C GLU A 12 -2.21 18.04 -3.47
N ILE A 13 -1.68 16.86 -3.79
CA ILE A 13 -1.55 15.75 -2.83
C ILE A 13 -0.64 16.16 -1.67
N SER A 14 0.50 16.74 -1.98
CA SER A 14 1.47 17.19 -0.97
C SER A 14 0.86 18.21 -0.02
N ALA A 15 0.12 19.17 -0.55
CA ALA A 15 -0.51 20.22 0.23
C ALA A 15 -1.67 19.71 1.10
N GLU A 16 -2.57 18.90 0.52
CA GLU A 16 -3.76 18.40 1.21
C GLU A 16 -3.42 17.38 2.29
N GLU A 17 -2.45 16.50 2.01
CA GLU A 17 -2.08 15.42 2.94
C GLU A 17 -0.89 15.78 3.83
N ASN A 18 -0.35 16.98 3.69
CA ASN A 18 0.82 17.43 4.43
C ASN A 18 2.02 16.47 4.32
N ILE A 19 2.29 16.02 3.12
CA ILE A 19 3.38 15.08 2.80
C ILE A 19 4.47 15.83 2.02
N PRO A 20 5.77 15.63 2.35
CA PRO A 20 6.85 16.22 1.55
C PRO A 20 6.74 15.81 0.09
N ARG A 21 6.88 16.79 -0.82
CA ARG A 21 6.69 16.56 -2.26
C ARG A 21 7.58 15.45 -2.82
N LEU A 22 8.85 15.42 -2.43
CA LEU A 22 9.78 14.39 -2.91
C LEU A 22 9.38 12.98 -2.48
N PHE A 23 8.87 12.86 -1.26
CA PHE A 23 8.35 11.59 -0.75
C PHE A 23 7.10 11.15 -1.53
N CYS A 24 6.19 12.09 -1.77
CA CYS A 24 5.00 11.88 -2.58
C CYS A 24 5.35 11.37 -3.98
N LEU A 25 6.31 12.03 -4.66
CA LEU A 25 6.75 11.62 -5.99
C LEU A 25 7.35 10.21 -6.00
N ARG A 26 8.07 9.84 -4.96
CA ARG A 26 8.66 8.50 -4.83
C ARG A 26 7.59 7.42 -4.74
N ILE A 27 6.57 7.65 -3.91
CA ILE A 27 5.45 6.72 -3.76
C ILE A 27 4.67 6.60 -5.06
N ILE A 28 4.36 7.72 -5.70
CA ILE A 28 3.60 7.74 -6.95
C ILE A 28 4.33 6.99 -8.07
N LYS A 29 5.65 7.09 -8.15
CA LYS A 29 6.43 6.30 -9.11
C LYS A 29 6.28 4.80 -8.90
N LYS A 30 6.27 4.36 -7.67
CA LYS A 30 6.04 2.94 -7.35
C LYS A 30 4.64 2.50 -7.77
N LEU A 31 3.63 3.31 -7.52
CA LEU A 31 2.25 3.05 -7.90
C LEU A 31 2.07 3.03 -9.43
N GLU A 32 2.72 3.95 -10.14
CA GLU A 32 2.71 3.97 -11.60
C GLU A 32 3.34 2.71 -12.19
N LYS A 33 4.50 2.33 -11.68
CA LYS A 33 5.20 1.12 -12.12
C LYS A 33 4.36 -0.15 -11.91
N ALA A 34 3.57 -0.17 -10.86
CA ALA A 34 2.66 -1.28 -10.57
C ALA A 34 1.33 -1.22 -11.34
N GLY A 35 1.10 -0.16 -12.11
CA GLY A 35 -0.11 0.01 -12.91
C GLY A 35 -1.34 0.47 -12.12
N VAL A 36 -1.14 1.03 -10.93
CA VAL A 36 -2.23 1.54 -10.08
C VAL A 36 -2.66 2.93 -10.49
N VAL A 37 -1.71 3.77 -10.91
CA VAL A 37 -1.98 5.12 -11.37
C VAL A 37 -1.37 5.36 -12.74
N LYS A 38 -1.89 6.34 -13.46
CA LYS A 38 -1.37 6.80 -14.73
C LYS A 38 -1.01 8.27 -14.63
N ILE A 39 0.13 8.64 -15.21
CA ILE A 39 0.63 10.01 -15.23
C ILE A 39 0.18 10.71 -16.52
N PHE A 40 -0.36 11.91 -16.39
CA PHE A 40 -0.59 12.83 -17.49
C PHE A 40 0.34 14.01 -17.35
N ARG A 41 1.12 14.29 -18.38
CA ARG A 41 2.06 15.40 -18.41
C ARG A 41 1.42 16.66 -18.97
N GLY A 42 1.94 17.85 -18.58
CA GLY A 42 1.51 19.16 -19.06
C GLY A 42 0.96 20.03 -17.94
N ALA A 43 0.50 21.25 -18.32
CA ALA A 43 0.01 22.25 -17.37
C ALA A 43 -1.25 21.79 -16.61
N LYS A 44 -2.06 20.95 -17.23
CA LYS A 44 -3.24 20.32 -16.61
C LYS A 44 -2.99 18.85 -16.28
N GLY A 45 -1.73 18.45 -16.16
CA GLY A 45 -1.32 17.09 -15.86
C GLY A 45 -1.43 16.74 -14.39
N GLY A 46 -1.22 15.48 -14.12
CA GLY A 46 -1.29 14.91 -12.79
C GLY A 46 -1.47 13.42 -12.84
N TYR A 47 -2.10 12.86 -11.84
CA TYR A 47 -2.26 11.42 -11.67
C TYR A 47 -3.72 11.03 -11.64
N VAL A 48 -4.02 9.87 -12.24
CA VAL A 48 -5.36 9.29 -12.24
C VAL A 48 -5.25 7.84 -11.79
N LEU A 49 -6.16 7.42 -10.93
CA LEU A 49 -6.26 6.02 -10.52
C LEU A 49 -6.76 5.18 -11.70
N THR A 50 -6.01 4.13 -12.07
CA THR A 50 -6.36 3.25 -13.19
C THR A 50 -6.98 1.94 -12.75
N ARG A 51 -6.79 1.55 -11.49
CA ARG A 51 -7.40 0.36 -10.91
C ARG A 51 -8.73 0.71 -10.24
N ASP A 52 -9.65 -0.25 -10.29
CA ASP A 52 -10.91 -0.13 -9.56
C ASP A 52 -10.64 -0.14 -8.04
N PRO A 53 -11.00 0.92 -7.31
CA PRO A 53 -10.77 0.97 -5.87
C PRO A 53 -11.45 -0.14 -5.08
N LYS A 54 -12.51 -0.74 -5.62
CA LYS A 54 -13.18 -1.90 -5.00
C LYS A 54 -12.32 -3.16 -5.03
N ARG A 55 -11.40 -3.25 -5.99
CA ARG A 55 -10.49 -4.39 -6.17
C ARG A 55 -9.08 -4.12 -5.68
N LEU A 56 -8.81 -2.88 -5.29
CA LEU A 56 -7.50 -2.49 -4.77
C LEU A 56 -7.51 -2.62 -3.25
N THR A 57 -6.80 -3.62 -2.74
CA THR A 57 -6.76 -3.89 -1.30
C THR A 57 -5.63 -3.15 -0.61
N PHE A 58 -5.75 -3.01 0.69
CA PHE A 58 -4.72 -2.44 1.54
C PHE A 58 -3.41 -3.23 1.43
N ARG A 59 -3.52 -4.56 1.34
CA ARG A 59 -2.37 -5.44 1.11
C ARG A 59 -1.65 -5.12 -0.20
N ASP A 60 -2.39 -4.94 -1.30
CA ASP A 60 -1.80 -4.62 -2.61
C ASP A 60 -0.93 -3.37 -2.54
N ILE A 61 -1.42 -2.32 -1.90
CA ILE A 61 -0.68 -1.05 -1.79
C ILE A 61 0.55 -1.18 -0.90
N ILE A 62 0.44 -1.86 0.23
CA ILE A 62 1.57 -2.05 1.13
C ILE A 62 2.67 -2.86 0.44
N GLU A 63 2.33 -3.92 -0.28
CA GLU A 63 3.30 -4.73 -1.01
C GLU A 63 3.97 -3.95 -2.16
N ILE A 64 3.26 -3.04 -2.79
CA ILE A 64 3.81 -2.17 -3.83
C ILE A 64 4.82 -1.17 -3.24
N ILE A 65 4.50 -0.59 -2.09
CA ILE A 65 5.31 0.47 -1.48
C ILE A 65 6.48 -0.09 -0.68
N ASP A 66 6.23 -1.10 0.14
CA ASP A 66 7.18 -1.65 1.10
C ASP A 66 7.72 -3.03 0.74
N ASP A 67 7.44 -3.50 -0.47
CA ASP A 67 7.75 -4.85 -0.91
C ASP A 67 7.00 -5.91 -0.07
N ASP A 68 7.59 -7.08 0.16
CA ASP A 68 6.92 -8.14 0.91
C ASP A 68 6.72 -7.78 2.37
N ILE A 69 5.55 -8.10 2.91
CA ILE A 69 5.25 -7.90 4.32
C ILE A 69 5.79 -9.08 5.11
N VAL A 70 6.87 -8.86 5.83
CA VAL A 70 7.54 -9.90 6.62
C VAL A 70 7.82 -9.38 8.03
N LEU A 71 7.23 -10.02 9.05
CA LEU A 71 7.43 -9.63 10.44
C LEU A 71 8.85 -9.92 10.92
N GLN A 72 9.40 -11.05 10.46
CA GLN A 72 10.78 -11.45 10.74
C GLN A 72 11.38 -12.12 9.50
N PRO A 73 12.64 -11.83 9.15
CA PRO A 73 13.26 -12.46 7.98
C PRO A 73 13.25 -13.98 8.01
N CYS A 74 13.35 -14.62 9.17
CA CYS A 74 13.36 -16.07 9.33
C CYS A 74 12.01 -16.74 8.98
N ILE A 75 10.94 -15.97 8.82
CA ILE A 75 9.64 -16.52 8.40
C ILE A 75 9.71 -17.03 6.98
N ASP A 76 10.37 -16.30 6.09
CA ASP A 76 10.50 -16.66 4.68
C ASP A 76 11.65 -17.63 4.42
N SER A 77 12.68 -17.62 5.26
CA SER A 77 13.84 -18.49 5.09
C SER A 77 14.35 -19.05 6.40
N SER A 78 14.28 -20.36 6.54
CA SER A 78 14.84 -21.08 7.70
C SER A 78 16.37 -20.99 7.77
N THR A 79 17.03 -20.66 6.66
CA THR A 79 18.50 -20.56 6.62
C THR A 79 19.04 -19.33 7.32
N ILE A 80 18.21 -18.32 7.57
CA ILE A 80 18.61 -17.09 8.27
C ILE A 80 18.86 -17.36 9.76
N CYS A 81 18.07 -18.26 10.36
CA CYS A 81 18.26 -18.62 11.77
C CYS A 81 19.25 -19.78 11.89
N SER A 82 20.45 -19.48 12.33
CA SER A 82 21.53 -20.49 12.49
C SER A 82 21.32 -21.43 13.70
N THR A 83 20.49 -21.03 14.66
CA THR A 83 20.33 -21.76 15.93
C THR A 83 19.19 -22.75 15.93
N ARG A 84 18.04 -22.45 15.30
CA ARG A 84 16.83 -23.25 15.42
C ARG A 84 16.25 -23.72 14.09
N GLY A 85 16.60 -23.05 13.00
CA GLY A 85 16.13 -23.44 11.66
C GLY A 85 14.60 -23.51 11.55
N ALA A 86 14.12 -24.56 10.87
CA ALA A 86 12.70 -24.73 10.57
C ALA A 86 11.83 -25.12 11.79
N ASN A 87 12.44 -25.58 12.88
CA ASN A 87 11.71 -26.10 14.05
C ASN A 87 11.52 -25.06 15.16
N CYS A 88 11.72 -23.77 14.85
CA CYS A 88 11.53 -22.71 15.83
C CYS A 88 10.04 -22.43 16.06
N SER A 89 9.59 -22.63 17.31
CA SER A 89 8.18 -22.38 17.68
C SER A 89 7.81 -20.90 17.59
N ILE A 90 8.76 -20.00 17.86
CA ILE A 90 8.56 -18.56 17.70
C ILE A 90 8.32 -18.20 16.22
N ARG A 91 9.11 -18.78 15.33
CA ARG A 91 8.95 -18.61 13.89
C ARG A 91 7.55 -19.04 13.42
N LEU A 92 7.10 -20.22 13.89
CA LEU A 92 5.76 -20.74 13.53
C LEU A 92 4.64 -19.82 14.06
N ALA A 93 4.77 -19.33 15.28
CA ALA A 93 3.82 -18.39 15.86
C ALA A 93 3.77 -17.08 15.09
N LEU A 94 4.93 -16.50 14.75
CA LEU A 94 5.02 -15.27 13.97
C LEU A 94 4.46 -15.45 12.56
N LYS A 95 4.71 -16.60 11.94
CA LYS A 95 4.16 -16.91 10.62
C LYS A 95 2.64 -16.92 10.65
N LYS A 96 2.05 -17.55 11.66
CA LYS A 96 0.59 -17.57 11.83
C LYS A 96 0.02 -16.16 11.97
N ILE A 97 0.64 -15.32 12.81
CA ILE A 97 0.23 -13.92 12.99
C ILE A 97 0.36 -13.14 11.68
N GLN A 98 1.45 -13.34 10.96
CA GLN A 98 1.67 -12.69 9.66
C GLN A 98 0.60 -13.08 8.64
N ASP A 99 0.28 -14.37 8.53
CA ASP A 99 -0.74 -14.85 7.60
C ASP A 99 -2.12 -14.25 7.94
N GLU A 100 -2.47 -14.18 9.21
CA GLU A 100 -3.71 -13.53 9.68
C GLU A 100 -3.73 -12.02 9.37
N LEU A 101 -2.61 -11.35 9.56
CA LEU A 101 -2.44 -9.91 9.26
C LEU A 101 -2.62 -9.65 7.76
N LEU A 102 -2.01 -10.47 6.91
CA LEU A 102 -2.13 -10.35 5.46
C LEU A 102 -3.57 -10.60 4.99
N ASP A 103 -4.26 -11.56 5.59
CA ASP A 103 -5.67 -11.81 5.29
C ASP A 103 -6.55 -10.62 5.67
N ASP A 104 -6.29 -9.99 6.81
CA ASP A 104 -7.02 -8.80 7.24
C ASP A 104 -6.75 -7.63 6.29
N PHE A 105 -5.53 -7.44 5.83
CA PHE A 105 -5.19 -6.42 4.84
C PHE A 105 -5.92 -6.64 3.51
N ASP A 106 -6.11 -7.90 3.10
CA ASP A 106 -6.84 -8.23 1.87
C ASP A 106 -8.34 -7.91 1.95
N LYS A 107 -8.90 -7.83 3.14
CA LYS A 107 -10.33 -7.51 3.34
C LYS A 107 -10.64 -6.04 3.24
N ILE A 108 -9.62 -5.17 3.35
CA ILE A 108 -9.79 -3.72 3.30
C ILE A 108 -9.52 -3.25 1.88
N ASN A 109 -10.49 -2.66 1.22
CA ASN A 109 -10.33 -2.04 -0.09
C ASN A 109 -10.45 -0.53 -0.01
N PHE A 110 -9.91 0.18 -0.99
CA PHE A 110 -9.86 1.63 -0.97
C PHE A 110 -11.21 2.30 -1.20
N HIS A 111 -12.13 1.63 -1.86
CA HIS A 111 -13.49 2.16 -2.02
C HIS A 111 -14.17 2.31 -0.64
N ASP A 112 -14.12 1.27 0.18
CA ASP A 112 -14.73 1.29 1.51
C ASP A 112 -14.06 2.30 2.44
N LEU A 113 -12.71 2.41 2.36
CA LEU A 113 -11.98 3.40 3.14
C LEU A 113 -12.40 4.84 2.80
N VAL A 114 -12.63 5.15 1.54
CA VAL A 114 -13.10 6.47 1.12
C VAL A 114 -14.51 6.74 1.63
N GLU A 115 -15.40 5.75 1.55
CA GLU A 115 -16.76 5.87 2.06
C GLU A 115 -16.79 6.10 3.58
N GLU A 116 -15.98 5.34 4.32
CA GLU A 116 -15.87 5.50 5.78
C GLU A 116 -15.30 6.87 6.16
N ASN A 117 -14.25 7.33 5.48
CA ASN A 117 -13.65 8.64 5.72
C ASN A 117 -14.64 9.77 5.55
N THR A 118 -15.54 9.67 4.59
CA THR A 118 -16.55 10.69 4.36
C THR A 118 -17.47 10.87 5.58
N GLY A 119 -17.68 9.81 6.35
CA GLY A 119 -18.47 9.87 7.59
C GLY A 119 -17.67 10.27 8.84
N LEU A 120 -16.36 9.97 8.88
CA LEU A 120 -15.54 10.13 10.07
C LEU A 120 -14.88 11.52 10.20
N TYR A 121 -14.62 12.21 9.08
CA TYR A 121 -13.85 13.45 9.07
C TYR A 121 -14.63 14.66 8.56
N VAL A 122 -15.91 14.58 8.64
CA VAL A 122 -16.79 15.69 8.27
C VAL A 122 -16.93 16.67 9.43
#